data_7239779139bda5dcd91b7a3e397a6285
#
_entry.id   7239779139bda5dcd91b7a3e397a6285
#
_cell.length_a   1.000
_cell.length_b   1.000
_cell.length_c   1.000
_cell.angle_alpha   90.00
_cell.angle_beta   90.00
_cell.angle_gamma   90.00
#
_symmetry.space_group_name_H-M   'P 1'
#
loop_
_entity.id
_entity.type
_entity.pdbx_description
1 polymer ?
#
loop_
_entity_poly.entity_id
_entity_poly.type
_entity_poly.pdbx_seq_one_letter_code
_entity_poly.pdbx_strand_id
1 'polypeptide(L)'
;MGITGQDLIYACSAIGAGLAMIAGIGPGVGQGIAAGHGAAAVGRNPGAKGDITTTMLLGQAVAETTGLYGLVVAFILMFVKPFS
;
A
#
# COMPACT_ATOMS: atom_id res chain seq x y z
N MET A 1 -27.09 -6.27 27.05
CA MET A 1 -26.61 -6.30 25.66
C MET A 1 -25.61 -7.42 25.49
N GLY A 2 -25.88 -8.32 24.60
CA GLY A 2 -24.96 -9.43 24.30
C GLY A 2 -24.22 -9.23 22.98
N ILE A 3 -22.97 -9.63 22.93
CA ILE A 3 -22.21 -9.67 21.71
C ILE A 3 -22.39 -11.07 21.11
N THR A 4 -22.86 -11.14 19.87
CA THR A 4 -23.05 -12.41 19.19
C THR A 4 -21.75 -12.85 18.52
N GLY A 5 -21.69 -14.12 18.09
CA GLY A 5 -20.58 -14.59 17.26
C GLY A 5 -20.43 -13.76 15.98
N GLN A 6 -21.55 -13.35 15.39
CA GLN A 6 -21.55 -12.51 14.20
C GLN A 6 -20.98 -11.12 14.48
N ASP A 7 -21.31 -10.52 15.61
CA ASP A 7 -20.74 -9.23 16.01
C ASP A 7 -19.23 -9.33 16.15
N LEU A 8 -18.73 -10.43 16.72
CA LEU A 8 -17.31 -10.64 16.88
C LEU A 8 -16.61 -10.77 15.52
N ILE A 9 -17.22 -11.51 14.59
CA ILE A 9 -16.69 -11.65 13.23
C ILE A 9 -16.59 -10.28 12.56
N TYR A 10 -17.62 -9.46 12.65
CA TYR A 10 -17.61 -8.12 12.06
C TYR A 10 -16.54 -7.23 12.68
N ALA A 11 -16.45 -7.25 14.02
CA ALA A 11 -15.44 -6.45 14.72
C ALA A 11 -14.03 -6.88 14.34
N CYS A 12 -13.75 -8.17 14.29
CA CYS A 12 -12.44 -8.70 13.90
C CYS A 12 -12.13 -8.40 12.45
N SER A 13 -13.12 -8.48 11.56
CA SER A 13 -12.94 -8.13 10.14
C SER A 13 -12.59 -6.65 9.98
N ALA A 14 -13.24 -5.77 10.72
CA ALA A 14 -12.94 -4.34 10.67
C ALA A 14 -11.53 -4.03 11.16
N ILE A 15 -11.12 -4.65 12.27
CA ILE A 15 -9.76 -4.50 12.81
C ILE A 15 -8.75 -5.10 11.84
N GLY A 16 -9.02 -6.29 11.31
CA GLY A 16 -8.17 -6.94 10.33
C GLY A 16 -7.98 -6.10 9.06
N ALA A 17 -9.04 -5.45 8.59
CA ALA A 17 -8.97 -4.55 7.45
C ALA A 17 -8.03 -3.37 7.73
N GLY A 18 -8.14 -2.78 8.92
CA GLY A 18 -7.24 -1.70 9.33
C GLY A 18 -5.79 -2.15 9.43
N LEU A 19 -5.56 -3.33 10.01
CA LEU A 19 -4.21 -3.90 10.11
C LEU A 19 -3.63 -4.23 8.74
N ALA A 20 -4.44 -4.70 7.79
CA ALA A 20 -4.00 -4.98 6.43
C ALA A 20 -3.45 -3.73 5.74
N MET A 21 -3.97 -2.55 6.05
CA MET A 21 -3.50 -1.30 5.48
C MET A 21 -2.10 -0.90 5.94
N ILE A 22 -1.60 -1.50 7.02
CA ILE A 22 -0.21 -1.29 7.47
C ILE A 22 0.78 -1.73 6.38
N ALA A 23 0.39 -2.66 5.51
CA ALA A 23 1.21 -3.07 4.37
C ALA A 23 1.61 -1.90 3.46
N GLY A 24 0.88 -0.78 3.50
CA GLY A 24 1.23 0.42 2.74
C GLY A 24 2.43 1.20 3.30
N ILE A 25 2.84 0.97 4.55
CA ILE A 25 3.95 1.70 5.15
C ILE A 25 5.26 1.44 4.41
N GLY A 26 5.58 0.17 4.13
CA GLY A 26 6.80 -0.20 3.43
C GLY A 26 6.92 0.48 2.06
N PRO A 27 5.97 0.23 1.15
CA PRO A 27 5.97 0.89 -0.15
C PRO A 27 5.91 2.42 -0.05
N GLY A 28 5.14 2.96 0.90
CA GLY A 28 5.03 4.41 1.09
C GLY A 28 6.37 5.04 1.41
N VAL A 29 7.11 4.47 2.36
CA VAL A 29 8.45 4.95 2.73
C VAL A 29 9.42 4.72 1.59
N GLY A 30 9.44 3.51 1.00
CA GLY A 30 10.36 3.16 -0.08
C GLY A 30 10.18 4.03 -1.30
N GLN A 31 8.92 4.25 -1.72
CA GLN A 31 8.62 5.09 -2.87
C GLN A 31 8.95 6.56 -2.61
N GLY A 32 8.74 7.04 -1.38
CA GLY A 32 9.12 8.39 -0.99
C GLY A 32 10.63 8.59 -1.08
N ILE A 33 11.41 7.62 -0.62
CA ILE A 33 12.88 7.64 -0.73
C ILE A 33 13.29 7.64 -2.21
N ALA A 34 12.69 6.78 -3.01
CA ALA A 34 12.97 6.71 -4.45
C ALA A 34 12.66 8.05 -5.14
N ALA A 35 11.54 8.68 -4.78
CA ALA A 35 11.15 9.97 -5.33
C ALA A 35 12.19 11.05 -4.98
N GLY A 36 12.67 11.05 -3.74
CA GLY A 36 13.71 11.98 -3.30
C GLY A 36 15.01 11.80 -4.06
N HIS A 37 15.46 10.55 -4.21
CA HIS A 37 16.66 10.24 -5.01
C HIS A 37 16.49 10.61 -6.47
N GLY A 38 15.30 10.34 -7.05
CA GLY A 38 14.99 10.70 -8.43
C GLY A 38 15.02 12.21 -8.66
N ALA A 39 14.43 12.97 -7.75
CA ALA A 39 14.43 14.43 -7.83
C ALA A 39 15.86 14.98 -7.77
N ALA A 40 16.67 14.47 -6.84
CA ALA A 40 18.07 14.85 -6.72
C ALA A 40 18.87 14.51 -7.97
N ALA A 41 18.63 13.33 -8.55
CA ALA A 41 19.30 12.88 -9.77
C ALA A 41 18.97 13.78 -10.95
N VAL A 42 17.71 14.19 -11.11
CA VAL A 42 17.28 15.13 -12.16
C VAL A 42 17.94 16.49 -11.94
N GLY A 43 18.05 16.93 -10.69
CA GLY A 43 18.73 18.18 -10.35
C GLY A 43 20.19 18.17 -10.77
N ARG A 44 20.88 17.02 -10.62
CA ARG A 44 22.28 16.88 -11.04
C ARG A 44 22.43 16.68 -12.54
N ASN A 45 21.46 16.06 -13.19
CA ASN A 45 21.53 15.72 -14.61
C ASN A 45 20.16 15.92 -15.28
N PRO A 46 19.77 17.17 -15.56
CA PRO A 46 18.47 17.46 -16.18
C PRO A 46 18.29 16.79 -17.54
N GLY A 47 19.39 16.55 -18.27
CA GLY A 47 19.34 15.89 -19.58
C GLY A 47 18.89 14.43 -19.50
N ALA A 48 18.99 13.80 -18.34
CA ALA A 48 18.57 12.41 -18.14
C ALA A 48 17.20 12.30 -17.47
N LYS A 49 16.42 13.37 -17.39
CA LYS A 49 15.14 13.40 -16.68
C LYS A 49 14.19 12.27 -17.11
N GLY A 50 14.09 12.03 -18.42
CA GLY A 50 13.21 10.98 -18.95
C GLY A 50 13.59 9.59 -18.47
N ASP A 51 14.88 9.26 -18.58
CA ASP A 51 15.39 7.94 -18.15
C ASP A 51 15.27 7.76 -16.65
N ILE A 52 15.59 8.79 -15.87
CA ILE A 52 15.49 8.75 -14.41
C ILE A 52 14.04 8.53 -14.00
N THR A 53 13.11 9.30 -14.58
CA THR A 53 11.68 9.19 -14.24
C THR A 53 11.14 7.81 -14.59
N THR A 54 11.46 7.27 -15.76
CA THR A 54 10.99 5.97 -16.20
C THR A 54 11.50 4.87 -15.28
N THR A 55 12.79 4.87 -14.98
CA THR A 55 13.40 3.87 -14.10
C THR A 55 12.82 3.94 -12.70
N MET A 56 12.67 5.16 -12.18
CA MET A 56 12.09 5.38 -10.84
C MET A 56 10.66 4.86 -10.76
N LEU A 57 9.81 5.23 -11.73
CA LEU A 57 8.40 4.83 -11.72
C LEU A 57 8.25 3.32 -11.86
N LEU A 58 9.10 2.66 -12.65
CA LEU A 58 9.05 1.21 -12.77
C LEU A 58 9.30 0.53 -11.42
N GLY A 59 10.32 0.97 -10.70
CA GLY A 59 10.62 0.44 -9.37
C GLY A 59 9.51 0.74 -8.36
N GLN A 60 8.96 1.95 -8.41
CA GLN A 60 7.87 2.34 -7.53
C GLN A 60 6.59 1.53 -7.80
N ALA A 61 6.30 1.24 -9.06
CA ALA A 61 5.13 0.44 -9.43
C ALA A 61 5.26 -0.99 -8.90
N VAL A 62 6.44 -1.59 -8.99
CA VAL A 62 6.69 -2.92 -8.43
C VAL A 62 6.57 -2.90 -6.91
N ALA A 63 7.13 -1.89 -6.26
CA ALA A 63 7.05 -1.76 -4.80
C ALA A 63 5.61 -1.59 -4.31
N GLU A 64 4.78 -0.85 -5.06
CA GLU A 64 3.39 -0.60 -4.71
C GLU A 64 2.56 -1.88 -4.67
N THR A 65 2.96 -2.91 -5.38
CA THR A 65 2.24 -4.19 -5.42
C THR A 65 2.01 -4.75 -4.01
N THR A 66 2.98 -4.63 -3.11
CA THR A 66 2.84 -5.09 -1.72
C THR A 66 1.72 -4.33 -0.99
N GLY A 67 1.66 -3.01 -1.17
CA GLY A 67 0.60 -2.19 -0.58
C GLY A 67 -0.77 -2.55 -1.16
N LEU A 68 -0.83 -2.84 -2.44
CA LEU A 68 -2.08 -3.26 -3.09
C LEU A 68 -2.58 -4.60 -2.55
N TYR A 69 -1.70 -5.54 -2.21
CA TYR A 69 -2.12 -6.79 -1.57
C TYR A 69 -2.85 -6.52 -0.26
N GLY A 70 -2.31 -5.63 0.57
CA GLY A 70 -2.96 -5.25 1.82
C GLY A 70 -4.32 -4.58 1.57
N LEU A 71 -4.40 -3.71 0.57
CA LEU A 71 -5.64 -3.05 0.20
C LEU A 71 -6.70 -4.05 -0.25
N VAL A 72 -6.33 -5.05 -1.06
CA VAL A 72 -7.25 -6.10 -1.50
C VAL A 72 -7.78 -6.88 -0.31
N VAL A 73 -6.91 -7.27 0.63
CA VAL A 73 -7.33 -7.97 1.84
C VAL A 73 -8.30 -7.11 2.65
N ALA A 74 -8.01 -5.81 2.79
CA ALA A 74 -8.89 -4.90 3.52
C ALA A 74 -10.28 -4.82 2.89
N PHE A 75 -10.37 -4.72 1.56
CA PHE A 75 -11.65 -4.69 0.86
C PHE A 75 -12.42 -6.01 1.02
N ILE A 76 -11.73 -7.14 0.96
CA ILE A 76 -12.37 -8.45 1.18
C ILE A 76 -13.00 -8.50 2.58
N LEU A 77 -12.25 -8.08 3.58
CA LEU A 77 -12.74 -8.11 4.97
C LEU A 77 -13.89 -7.13 5.21
N MET A 78 -13.89 -5.98 4.52
CA MET A 78 -14.92 -4.97 4.72
C MET A 78 -16.19 -5.26 3.93
N PHE A 79 -16.07 -5.71 2.71
CA PHE A 79 -17.21 -5.78 1.79
C PHE A 79 -17.64 -7.21 1.44
N VAL A 80 -16.70 -8.13 1.30
CA VAL A 80 -17.03 -9.52 0.97
C VAL A 80 -17.35 -10.32 2.22
N LYS A 81 -16.65 -10.03 3.31
CA LYS A 81 -16.89 -10.68 4.63
C LYS A 81 -16.88 -12.20 4.50
N PRO A 82 -15.74 -12.82 4.14
CA PRO A 82 -15.72 -14.24 3.79
C PRO A 82 -16.08 -15.16 4.96
N PHE A 83 -16.09 -14.66 6.17
CA PHE A 83 -16.41 -15.44 7.37
C PHE A 83 -17.86 -15.28 7.82
N SER A 84 -18.63 -14.48 7.12
CA SER A 84 -20.04 -14.30 7.42
C SER A 84 -20.96 -15.11 6.49
#